data_342685942808828bd6236362bc49eb88
#
_entry.id   342685942808828bd6236362bc49eb88
#
_cell.length_a   1.000
_cell.length_b   1.000
_cell.length_c   1.000
_cell.angle_alpha   90.00
_cell.angle_beta   90.00
_cell.angle_gamma   90.00
#
_symmetry.space_group_name_H-M   'P 1'
#
loop_
_entity.id
_entity.type
_entity.pdbx_description
1 polymer ?
#
loop_
_entity_poly.entity_id
_entity_poly.type
_entity_poly.pdbx_seq_one_letter_code
_entity_poly.pdbx_strand_id
1 'polypeptide(L)'
;MRVERLSPCPDHRTQFAWSCHVVAPDKPGCYALVTYGGVVLYVGLATVSVRNRMGNHLDTEAKRQGTSIGVPFWFYYVVRPLIEVASVERGWMNQAILDDGEMPPLNKVYSPL
;
A
#
# COMPACT_ATOMS: atom_id res chain seq x y z
N MET A 1 -2.90 -3.25 11.72
CA MET A 1 -3.87 -2.20 11.38
C MET A 1 -4.79 -2.67 10.27
N ARG A 2 -6.06 -2.43 10.42
CA ARG A 2 -7.04 -2.80 9.38
C ARG A 2 -7.12 -1.69 8.33
N VAL A 3 -7.29 -2.10 7.06
CA VAL A 3 -7.29 -1.17 5.92
C VAL A 3 -8.39 -0.12 6.00
N GLU A 4 -9.55 -0.46 6.53
CA GLU A 4 -10.66 0.49 6.64
C GLU A 4 -10.41 1.61 7.63
N ARG A 5 -9.36 1.52 8.44
CA ARG A 5 -8.97 2.60 9.37
C ARG A 5 -8.05 3.63 8.73
N LEU A 6 -7.54 3.37 7.53
CA LEU A 6 -6.74 4.36 6.82
C LEU A 6 -7.59 5.57 6.44
N SER A 7 -7.05 6.75 6.63
CA SER A 7 -7.71 8.01 6.25
C SER A 7 -6.74 8.88 5.43
N PRO A 8 -7.05 9.22 4.17
CA PRO A 8 -8.25 8.80 3.44
C PRO A 8 -8.24 7.29 3.20
N CYS A 9 -9.41 6.67 3.29
CA CYS A 9 -9.52 5.23 3.02
C CYS A 9 -9.33 4.99 1.53
N PRO A 10 -8.46 4.04 1.13
CA PRO A 10 -8.35 3.71 -0.28
C PRO A 10 -9.66 3.14 -0.77
N ASP A 11 -10.18 3.71 -1.86
CA ASP A 11 -11.53 3.45 -2.35
C ASP A 11 -11.61 2.36 -3.41
N HIS A 12 -10.47 1.87 -3.87
CA HIS A 12 -10.40 0.83 -4.88
C HIS A 12 -9.44 -0.26 -4.45
N ARG A 13 -9.66 -1.48 -4.93
CA ARG A 13 -8.74 -2.58 -4.74
C ARG A 13 -8.78 -3.54 -5.91
N THR A 14 -7.69 -4.27 -6.10
CA THR A 14 -7.62 -5.42 -7.00
C THR A 14 -6.80 -6.51 -6.31
N GLN A 15 -6.87 -7.73 -6.80
CA GLN A 15 -6.01 -8.78 -6.28
C GLN A 15 -4.55 -8.46 -6.60
N PHE A 16 -3.66 -8.70 -5.63
CA PHE A 16 -2.22 -8.49 -5.81
C PHE A 16 -1.65 -9.66 -6.60
N ALA A 17 -1.81 -9.61 -7.93
CA ALA A 17 -1.39 -10.67 -8.85
C ALA A 17 -1.11 -10.07 -10.23
N TRP A 18 -0.20 -10.72 -10.98
CA TRP A 18 0.13 -10.26 -12.33
C TRP A 18 -1.09 -10.22 -13.26
N SER A 19 -2.02 -11.16 -13.10
CA SER A 19 -3.24 -11.20 -13.89
C SER A 19 -4.12 -9.97 -13.69
N CYS A 20 -3.97 -9.25 -12.58
CA CYS A 20 -4.75 -8.06 -12.23
C CYS A 20 -3.94 -6.77 -12.34
N HIS A 21 -2.70 -6.85 -12.80
CA HIS A 21 -1.79 -5.70 -12.83
C HIS A 21 -2.35 -4.52 -13.63
N VAL A 22 -3.01 -4.80 -14.75
CA VAL A 22 -3.55 -3.74 -15.62
C VAL A 22 -4.74 -3.00 -15.01
N VAL A 23 -5.35 -3.54 -13.96
CA VAL A 23 -6.46 -2.87 -13.26
C VAL A 23 -5.96 -1.64 -12.49
N ALA A 24 -4.74 -1.68 -11.98
CA ALA A 24 -4.16 -0.55 -11.26
C ALA A 24 -3.94 0.63 -12.23
N PRO A 25 -4.23 1.86 -11.80
CA PRO A 25 -4.15 3.02 -12.68
C PRO A 25 -2.71 3.42 -12.99
N ASP A 26 -2.47 3.88 -14.21
CA ASP A 26 -1.19 4.42 -14.65
C ASP A 26 -1.14 5.92 -14.32
N LYS A 27 -1.26 6.23 -13.03
CA LYS A 27 -1.35 7.60 -12.50
C LYS A 27 -0.70 7.66 -11.11
N PRO A 28 -0.31 8.86 -10.64
CA PRO A 28 0.16 9.02 -9.27
C PRO A 28 -0.91 8.67 -8.25
N GLY A 29 -0.49 8.19 -7.10
CA GLY A 29 -1.40 7.85 -6.02
C GLY A 29 -0.69 7.17 -4.88
N CYS A 30 -1.49 6.66 -3.95
CA CYS A 30 -1.02 5.88 -2.82
C CYS A 30 -1.66 4.51 -2.83
N TYR A 31 -0.99 3.53 -2.23
CA TYR A 31 -1.45 2.15 -2.25
C TYR A 31 -1.05 1.42 -0.97
N ALA A 32 -1.72 0.31 -0.73
CA ALA A 32 -1.44 -0.56 0.40
C ALA A 32 -1.51 -2.02 -0.02
N LEU A 33 -0.57 -2.82 0.47
CA LEU A 33 -0.63 -4.27 0.38
C LEU A 33 -1.35 -4.77 1.62
N VAL A 34 -2.38 -5.60 1.43
CA VAL A 34 -3.32 -5.96 2.49
C VAL A 34 -3.58 -7.46 2.43
N THR A 35 -3.67 -8.11 3.59
CA THR A 35 -4.02 -9.52 3.66
C THR A 35 -5.45 -9.76 3.17
N TYR A 36 -5.78 -11.01 2.90
CA TYR A 36 -7.15 -11.36 2.54
C TYR A 36 -8.15 -10.89 3.60
N GLY A 37 -7.78 -10.96 4.87
CA GLY A 37 -8.63 -10.54 6.00
C GLY A 37 -8.66 -9.04 6.27
N GLY A 38 -7.89 -8.24 5.53
CA GLY A 38 -7.96 -6.78 5.66
C GLY A 38 -6.88 -6.14 6.52
N VAL A 39 -5.81 -6.85 6.86
CA VAL A 39 -4.70 -6.30 7.65
C VAL A 39 -3.67 -5.66 6.73
N VAL A 40 -3.28 -4.42 7.02
CA VAL A 40 -2.30 -3.67 6.23
C VAL A 40 -0.90 -4.21 6.49
N LEU A 41 -0.22 -4.61 5.43
CA LEU A 41 1.17 -5.10 5.50
C LEU A 41 2.19 -4.08 4.99
N TYR A 42 1.77 -3.16 4.13
CA TYR A 42 2.66 -2.19 3.51
C TYR A 42 1.84 -1.00 3.00
N VAL A 43 2.37 0.20 3.16
CA VAL A 43 1.83 1.40 2.52
C VAL A 43 2.91 2.06 1.69
N GLY A 44 2.53 2.61 0.54
CA GLY A 44 3.49 3.23 -0.35
C GLY A 44 2.86 4.33 -1.19
N LEU A 45 3.72 5.03 -1.91
CA LEU A 45 3.30 6.08 -2.84
C LEU A 45 3.89 5.83 -4.22
N ALA A 46 3.22 6.35 -5.22
CA ALA A 46 3.68 6.35 -6.59
C ALA A 46 3.64 7.78 -7.12
N THR A 47 4.80 8.31 -7.47
CA THR A 47 4.89 9.68 -8.00
C THR A 47 4.54 9.74 -9.49
N VAL A 48 4.57 8.61 -10.18
CA VAL A 48 4.30 8.52 -11.61
C VAL A 48 3.14 7.57 -11.88
N SER A 49 3.23 6.33 -11.39
CA SER A 49 2.29 5.29 -11.78
C SER A 49 2.11 4.26 -10.67
N VAL A 50 0.90 4.18 -10.14
CA VAL A 50 0.50 3.14 -9.20
C VAL A 50 0.67 1.77 -9.84
N ARG A 51 0.33 1.63 -11.13
CA ARG A 51 0.50 0.37 -11.87
C ARG A 51 1.95 -0.09 -11.89
N ASN A 52 2.87 0.82 -12.19
CA ASN A 52 4.30 0.48 -12.23
C ASN A 52 4.81 0.05 -10.86
N ARG A 53 4.36 0.71 -9.81
CA ARG A 53 4.76 0.34 -8.43
C ARG A 53 4.20 -1.02 -8.05
N MET A 54 2.97 -1.33 -8.44
CA MET A 54 2.41 -2.67 -8.24
C MET A 54 3.28 -3.74 -8.91
N GLY A 55 3.69 -3.49 -10.17
CA GLY A 55 4.57 -4.41 -10.89
C GLY A 55 5.90 -4.62 -10.18
N ASN A 56 6.51 -3.55 -9.68
CA ASN A 56 7.76 -3.63 -8.92
C ASN A 56 7.61 -4.49 -7.67
N HIS A 57 6.51 -4.36 -6.95
CA HIS A 57 6.26 -5.17 -5.76
C HIS A 57 5.95 -6.62 -6.10
N LEU A 58 5.25 -6.88 -7.21
CA LEU A 58 5.01 -8.24 -7.68
C LEU A 58 6.31 -8.97 -8.04
N ASP A 59 7.33 -8.22 -8.49
CA ASP A 59 8.66 -8.78 -8.78
C ASP A 59 9.52 -8.95 -7.52
N THR A 60 9.10 -8.43 -6.39
CA THR A 60 9.89 -8.49 -5.15
C THR A 60 9.43 -9.66 -4.29
N GLU A 61 10.29 -10.67 -4.16
CA GLU A 61 9.96 -11.90 -3.41
C GLU A 61 9.53 -11.60 -1.97
N ALA A 62 10.23 -10.71 -1.29
CA ALA A 62 9.90 -10.36 0.10
C ALA A 62 8.47 -9.82 0.24
N LYS A 63 7.98 -9.09 -0.77
CA LYS A 63 6.60 -8.58 -0.76
C LYS A 63 5.59 -9.69 -1.03
N ARG A 64 5.93 -10.66 -1.87
CA ARG A 64 5.03 -11.78 -2.19
C ARG A 64 4.94 -12.80 -1.07
N GLN A 65 6.03 -13.04 -0.36
CA GLN A 65 6.07 -14.01 0.75
C GLN A 65 5.33 -13.53 1.99
N GLY A 66 5.27 -12.21 2.18
CA GLY A 66 4.55 -11.65 3.32
C GLY A 66 5.29 -11.80 4.63
N THR A 67 4.52 -11.96 5.71
CA THR A 67 5.01 -11.97 7.09
C THR A 67 4.30 -13.05 7.89
N SER A 68 4.65 -13.17 9.18
CA SER A 68 3.94 -14.06 10.12
C SER A 68 2.47 -13.66 10.31
N ILE A 69 2.12 -12.40 10.04
CA ILE A 69 0.74 -11.91 10.14
C ILE A 69 -0.09 -12.36 8.95
N GLY A 70 0.54 -12.53 7.79
CA GLY A 70 -0.16 -12.96 6.59
C GLY A 70 0.59 -12.58 5.33
N VAL A 71 -0.02 -12.91 4.21
CA VAL A 71 0.52 -12.70 2.86
C VAL A 71 -0.28 -11.61 2.16
N PRO A 72 0.35 -10.72 1.37
CA PRO A 72 -0.40 -9.75 0.57
C PRO A 72 -1.34 -10.47 -0.38
N PHE A 73 -2.61 -10.12 -0.31
CA PHE A 73 -3.64 -10.64 -1.21
C PHE A 73 -4.28 -9.52 -2.01
N TRP A 74 -4.56 -8.38 -1.36
CA TRP A 74 -5.20 -7.23 -1.97
C TRP A 74 -4.20 -6.12 -2.22
N PHE A 75 -4.36 -5.43 -3.33
CA PHE A 75 -3.67 -4.18 -3.65
C PHE A 75 -4.72 -3.08 -3.63
N TYR A 76 -4.78 -2.33 -2.53
CA TYR A 76 -5.67 -1.18 -2.39
C TYR A 76 -4.97 0.05 -2.93
N TYR A 77 -5.72 0.94 -3.57
CA TYR A 77 -5.12 2.16 -4.11
C TYR A 77 -6.10 3.31 -4.14
N VAL A 78 -5.55 4.51 -4.22
CA VAL A 78 -6.28 5.75 -4.40
C VAL A 78 -5.45 6.65 -5.30
N VAL A 79 -6.08 7.21 -6.34
CA VAL A 79 -5.41 8.17 -7.21
C VAL A 79 -5.41 9.53 -6.52
N ARG A 80 -4.26 10.18 -6.51
CA ARG A 80 -4.08 11.51 -5.92
C ARG A 80 -3.13 12.33 -6.78
N PRO A 81 -3.30 13.66 -6.85
CA PRO A 81 -2.33 14.53 -7.49
C PRO A 81 -0.94 14.36 -6.87
N LEU A 82 0.09 14.51 -7.67
CA LEU A 82 1.48 14.34 -7.22
C LEU A 82 1.78 15.12 -5.95
N ILE A 83 1.24 16.34 -5.83
CA ILE A 83 1.48 17.21 -4.68
C ILE A 83 0.94 16.63 -3.36
N GLU A 84 -0.01 15.70 -3.43
CA GLU A 84 -0.66 15.13 -2.24
C GLU A 84 -0.12 13.77 -1.83
N VAL A 85 0.57 13.03 -2.72
CA VAL A 85 0.89 11.62 -2.46
C VAL A 85 1.77 11.45 -1.22
N ALA A 86 2.74 12.32 -1.01
CA ALA A 86 3.65 12.20 0.12
C ALA A 86 2.92 12.41 1.46
N SER A 87 2.02 13.38 1.54
CA SER A 87 1.29 13.64 2.77
C SER A 87 0.27 12.54 3.07
N VAL A 88 -0.36 11.96 2.06
CA VAL A 88 -1.29 10.84 2.25
C VAL A 88 -0.53 9.61 2.75
N GLU A 89 0.57 9.25 2.12
CA GLU A 89 1.37 8.10 2.55
C GLU A 89 1.87 8.27 3.99
N ARG A 90 2.38 9.46 4.30
CA ARG A 90 2.85 9.74 5.67
C ARG A 90 1.71 9.65 6.67
N GLY A 91 0.54 10.15 6.34
CA GLY A 91 -0.64 10.04 7.19
C GLY A 91 -1.00 8.60 7.48
N TRP A 92 -0.96 7.75 6.45
CA TRP A 92 -1.20 6.32 6.61
C TRP A 92 -0.15 5.66 7.50
N MET A 93 1.13 6.02 7.29
CA MET A 93 2.23 5.50 8.09
C MET A 93 2.06 5.88 9.57
N ASN A 94 1.72 7.15 9.81
CA ASN A 94 1.51 7.63 11.17
C ASN A 94 0.31 6.95 11.83
N GLN A 95 -0.76 6.69 11.08
CA GLN A 95 -1.91 5.96 11.61
C GLN A 95 -1.52 4.54 12.04
N ALA A 96 -0.71 3.85 11.23
CA ALA A 96 -0.24 2.53 11.58
C ALA A 96 0.60 2.56 12.86
N ILE A 97 1.48 3.53 13.00
CA ILE A 97 2.32 3.69 14.19
C ILE A 97 1.46 3.97 15.43
N LEU A 98 0.43 4.81 15.29
CA LEU A 98 -0.45 5.11 16.40
C LEU A 98 -1.31 3.90 16.81
N ASP A 99 -1.78 3.11 15.84
CA ASP A 99 -2.63 1.96 16.13
C ASP A 99 -1.83 0.75 16.63
N ASP A 100 -0.69 0.47 16.00
CA ASP A 100 0.05 -0.78 16.21
C ASP A 100 1.33 -0.58 17.00
N GLY A 101 1.75 0.66 17.24
CA GLY A 101 3.04 0.97 17.87
C GLY A 101 4.23 0.85 16.94
N GLU A 102 4.02 0.53 15.66
CA GLU A 102 5.10 0.34 14.68
C GLU A 102 4.57 0.51 13.26
N MET A 103 5.49 0.65 12.30
CA MET A 103 5.15 0.69 10.88
C MET A 103 4.53 -0.64 10.43
N PRO A 104 3.79 -0.64 9.30
CA PRO A 104 3.33 -1.90 8.72
C PRO A 104 4.50 -2.86 8.51
N PRO A 105 4.29 -4.18 8.65
CA PRO A 105 5.39 -5.15 8.72
C PRO A 105 6.37 -5.16 7.55
N LEU A 106 5.90 -4.84 6.35
CA LEU A 106 6.77 -4.83 5.16
C LEU A 106 7.40 -3.47 4.87
N ASN A 107 7.01 -2.42 5.58
CA ASN A 107 7.69 -1.14 5.49
C ASN A 107 8.97 -1.18 6.32
N LYS A 108 10.10 -0.80 5.72
CA LYS A 108 11.40 -0.85 6.39
C LYS A 108 11.88 0.52 6.81
N VAL A 109 11.38 1.57 6.19
CA VAL A 109 11.84 2.94 6.41
C VAL A 109 10.63 3.84 6.55
N TYR A 110 10.62 4.63 7.63
CA TYR A 110 9.69 5.74 7.75
C TYR A 110 10.20 6.86 6.85
N SER A 111 9.33 7.43 6.03
CA SER A 111 9.69 8.49 5.09
C SER A 111 9.23 9.83 5.64
N PRO A 112 10.06 10.52 6.44
CA PRO A 112 9.70 11.85 6.95
C PRO A 112 9.95 12.87 5.84
N LEU A 113 8.98 13.56 5.45
CA LEU A 113 9.17 14.64 4.49
C LEU A 113 9.28 15.96 5.20
#